data_e05b713416b403213f889c0c0cc9272f
#
_entry.id   e05b713416b403213f889c0c0cc9272f
#
_cell.length_a   1.000
_cell.length_b   1.000
_cell.length_c   1.000
_cell.angle_alpha   90.00
_cell.angle_beta   90.00
_cell.angle_gamma   90.00
#
_symmetry.space_group_name_H-M   'P 1'
#
loop_
_entity.id
_entity.type
_entity.pdbx_description
1 polymer ?
#
loop_
_entity_poly.entity_id
_entity_poly.type
_entity_poly.pdbx_seq_one_letter_code
_entity_poly.pdbx_strand_id
1 'polypeptide(L)'
;MRIFLNNPLYILCLSVFLLSLSPLKTFAADTENDPFEKTNRAIFEFNNTLDDNFFKPVAKAWREIPDFPRKPLTNLATTAKTPVSLANAILQLNRESIGNIIGKFLINMTFGLGGLFDIAGTQEFGSMPTVEEDFGQTMATWGVPDGPYVMLPIFGPSSLRDSFGIGVDAITNPLSFGYRMNGIGLEARLSGPVVRGVSTREKYLDYVDEMRSSSLDWYATMRSL
;
A
#
# COMPACT_ATOMS: atom_id res chain seq x y z
N MET A 1 -17.88 27.97 -18.95
CA MET A 1 -18.38 27.43 -17.67
C MET A 1 -19.51 26.38 -17.77
N ARG A 2 -20.02 26.05 -18.97
CA ARG A 2 -21.07 25.00 -19.16
C ARG A 2 -20.57 23.61 -19.59
N ILE A 3 -19.28 23.43 -19.83
CA ILE A 3 -18.71 22.17 -20.40
C ILE A 3 -18.35 21.16 -19.30
N PHE A 4 -18.20 21.61 -18.04
CA PHE A 4 -17.78 20.73 -16.94
C PHE A 4 -18.92 19.96 -16.26
N LEU A 5 -20.18 20.39 -16.42
CA LEU A 5 -21.33 19.79 -15.72
C LEU A 5 -21.95 18.58 -16.42
N ASN A 6 -21.54 18.25 -17.64
CA ASN A 6 -22.12 17.13 -18.41
C ASN A 6 -21.21 15.88 -18.47
N ASN A 7 -20.12 15.83 -17.71
CA ASN A 7 -19.28 14.65 -17.70
C ASN A 7 -19.76 13.72 -16.57
N PRO A 8 -20.23 12.50 -16.87
CA PRO A 8 -20.78 11.58 -15.87
C PRO A 8 -19.77 11.26 -14.75
N LEU A 9 -18.46 11.40 -15.03
CA LEU A 9 -17.41 11.19 -14.04
C LEU A 9 -17.43 12.28 -12.94
N TYR A 10 -17.67 13.54 -13.31
CA TYR A 10 -17.78 14.64 -12.34
C TYR A 10 -19.05 14.55 -11.50
N ILE A 11 -20.16 14.10 -12.11
CA ILE A 11 -21.42 13.89 -11.39
C ILE A 11 -21.24 12.73 -10.39
N LEU A 12 -20.54 11.66 -10.77
CA LEU A 12 -20.25 10.55 -9.89
C LEU A 12 -19.32 10.96 -8.73
N CYS A 13 -18.27 11.71 -9.01
CA CYS A 13 -17.37 12.24 -7.98
C CYS A 13 -18.10 13.22 -7.04
N LEU A 14 -18.95 14.08 -7.56
CA LEU A 14 -19.72 15.04 -6.76
C LEU A 14 -20.79 14.34 -5.92
N SER A 15 -21.44 13.30 -6.45
CA SER A 15 -22.43 12.52 -5.70
C SER A 15 -21.79 11.68 -4.59
N VAL A 16 -20.59 11.14 -4.80
CA VAL A 16 -19.81 10.44 -3.75
C VAL A 16 -19.37 11.45 -2.68
N PHE A 17 -18.97 12.67 -3.07
CA PHE A 17 -18.58 13.72 -2.13
C PHE A 17 -19.79 14.24 -1.31
N LEU A 18 -20.96 14.36 -1.91
CA LEU A 18 -22.19 14.80 -1.21
C LEU A 18 -22.77 13.70 -0.31
N LEU A 19 -22.58 12.42 -0.63
CA LEU A 19 -22.93 11.30 0.26
C LEU A 19 -22.03 11.24 1.51
N SER A 20 -20.82 11.78 1.43
CA SER A 20 -19.90 11.86 2.59
C SER A 20 -20.24 12.99 3.57
N LEU A 21 -21.12 13.91 3.20
CA LEU A 21 -21.60 15.01 4.05
C LEU A 21 -22.84 14.67 4.91
N SER A 22 -23.40 13.46 4.77
CA SER A 22 -24.36 12.97 5.75
C SER A 22 -23.64 12.82 7.10
N PRO A 23 -24.25 13.25 8.24
CA PRO A 23 -23.65 12.99 9.53
C PRO A 23 -23.59 11.48 9.71
N LEU A 24 -22.45 10.89 9.35
CA LEU A 24 -22.11 9.54 9.74
C LEU A 24 -22.19 9.55 11.26
N LYS A 25 -23.22 8.89 11.81
CA LYS A 25 -23.21 8.54 13.22
C LYS A 25 -21.82 7.97 13.45
N THR A 26 -21.09 8.60 14.35
CA THR A 26 -19.78 8.13 14.80
C THR A 26 -20.02 6.69 15.27
N PHE A 27 -19.75 5.73 14.39
CA PHE A 27 -19.45 4.40 14.84
C PHE A 27 -18.10 4.57 15.54
N ALA A 28 -18.15 4.81 16.86
CA ALA A 28 -16.99 4.60 17.70
C ALA A 28 -16.49 3.22 17.27
N ALA A 29 -15.28 3.18 16.74
CA ALA A 29 -14.65 1.92 16.41
C ALA A 29 -14.45 1.20 17.74
N ASP A 30 -15.45 0.42 18.12
CA ASP A 30 -15.28 -0.63 19.11
C ASP A 30 -14.26 -1.57 18.46
N THR A 31 -13.02 -1.52 18.94
CA THR A 31 -11.93 -2.37 18.47
C THR A 31 -12.25 -3.87 18.64
N GLU A 32 -13.35 -4.18 19.34
CA GLU A 32 -13.89 -5.52 19.52
C GLU A 32 -14.93 -5.91 18.46
N ASN A 33 -15.54 -4.95 17.76
CA ASN A 33 -16.68 -5.24 16.88
C ASN A 33 -16.24 -5.37 15.42
N ASP A 34 -16.20 -6.60 14.92
CA ASP A 34 -16.03 -6.94 13.52
C ASP A 34 -17.40 -7.31 12.92
N PRO A 35 -18.14 -6.34 12.37
CA PRO A 35 -19.49 -6.59 11.87
C PRO A 35 -19.53 -7.53 10.66
N PHE A 36 -18.39 -7.76 10.03
CA PHE A 36 -18.24 -8.62 8.87
C PHE A 36 -17.43 -9.90 9.18
N GLU A 37 -17.29 -10.29 10.45
CA GLU A 37 -16.41 -11.38 10.90
C GLU A 37 -16.54 -12.65 10.06
N LYS A 38 -17.77 -13.09 9.77
CA LYS A 38 -18.00 -14.31 8.96
C LYS A 38 -17.37 -14.20 7.57
N THR A 39 -17.55 -13.06 6.91
CA THR A 39 -16.98 -12.79 5.58
C THR A 39 -15.48 -12.61 5.68
N ASN A 40 -15.01 -11.86 6.66
CA ASN A 40 -13.60 -11.59 6.89
C ASN A 40 -12.82 -12.88 7.19
N ARG A 41 -13.37 -13.80 7.99
CA ARG A 41 -12.77 -15.14 8.23
C ARG A 41 -12.71 -15.97 6.96
N ALA A 42 -13.74 -15.97 6.13
CA ALA A 42 -13.72 -16.71 4.86
C ALA A 42 -12.65 -16.15 3.90
N ILE A 43 -12.51 -14.84 3.80
CA ILE A 43 -11.44 -14.20 3.00
C ILE A 43 -10.06 -14.48 3.63
N PHE A 44 -9.96 -14.48 4.95
CA PHE A 44 -8.73 -14.81 5.66
C PHE A 44 -8.26 -16.25 5.38
N GLU A 45 -9.16 -17.22 5.40
CA GLU A 45 -8.86 -18.61 5.03
C GLU A 45 -8.41 -18.72 3.57
N PHE A 46 -9.08 -18.00 2.67
CA PHE A 46 -8.63 -17.89 1.28
C PHE A 46 -7.21 -17.32 1.19
N ASN A 47 -6.93 -16.22 1.88
CA ASN A 47 -5.61 -15.60 1.89
C ASN A 47 -4.54 -16.54 2.48
N ASN A 48 -4.84 -17.27 3.55
CA ASN A 48 -3.93 -18.26 4.13
C ASN A 48 -3.65 -19.41 3.15
N THR A 49 -4.68 -19.90 2.47
CA THR A 49 -4.52 -20.94 1.47
C THR A 49 -3.65 -20.47 0.31
N LEU A 50 -3.86 -19.24 -0.13
CA LEU A 50 -3.05 -18.61 -1.18
C LEU A 50 -1.60 -18.36 -0.71
N ASP A 51 -1.42 -17.94 0.53
CA ASP A 51 -0.09 -17.76 1.13
C ASP A 51 0.67 -19.09 1.22
N ASP A 52 0.06 -20.11 1.79
CA ASP A 52 0.70 -21.42 1.99
C ASP A 52 1.09 -22.09 0.67
N ASN A 53 0.25 -21.95 -0.38
CA ASN A 53 0.47 -22.63 -1.66
C ASN A 53 1.23 -21.80 -2.70
N PHE A 54 1.26 -20.48 -2.54
CA PHE A 54 1.86 -19.60 -3.55
C PHE A 54 2.83 -18.58 -2.95
N PHE A 55 2.38 -17.65 -2.09
CA PHE A 55 3.24 -16.55 -1.66
C PHE A 55 4.40 -17.00 -0.78
N LYS A 56 4.17 -17.90 0.16
CA LYS A 56 5.23 -18.44 1.03
C LYS A 56 6.30 -19.24 0.27
N PRO A 57 5.96 -20.18 -0.65
CA PRO A 57 6.95 -20.81 -1.50
C PRO A 57 7.74 -19.83 -2.36
N VAL A 58 7.05 -18.85 -2.98
CA VAL A 58 7.71 -17.81 -3.80
C VAL A 58 8.63 -16.94 -2.95
N ALA A 59 8.22 -16.55 -1.75
CA ALA A 59 9.04 -15.77 -0.83
C ALA A 59 10.28 -16.54 -0.35
N LYS A 60 10.17 -17.85 -0.12
CA LYS A 60 11.32 -18.72 0.17
C LYS A 60 12.28 -18.79 -0.99
N ALA A 61 11.78 -19.01 -2.21
CA ALA A 61 12.61 -19.01 -3.41
C ALA A 61 13.28 -17.64 -3.64
N TRP A 62 12.57 -16.54 -3.35
CA TRP A 62 13.11 -15.19 -3.40
C TRP A 62 14.24 -14.97 -2.40
N ARG A 63 14.17 -15.55 -1.21
CA ARG A 63 15.21 -15.51 -0.18
C ARG A 63 16.52 -16.20 -0.61
N GLU A 64 16.42 -17.25 -1.44
CA GLU A 64 17.59 -17.95 -1.98
C GLU A 64 18.35 -17.14 -3.03
N ILE A 65 17.73 -16.12 -3.64
CA ILE A 65 18.40 -15.24 -4.59
C ILE A 65 19.41 -14.37 -3.82
N PRO A 66 20.68 -14.30 -4.26
CA PRO A 66 21.66 -13.41 -3.65
C PRO A 66 21.21 -11.97 -3.56
N ASP A 67 21.77 -11.21 -2.62
CA ASP A 67 21.45 -9.79 -2.41
C ASP A 67 21.52 -8.96 -3.71
N PHE A 68 22.46 -9.25 -4.54
CA PHE A 68 22.49 -8.80 -5.93
C PHE A 68 22.07 -9.97 -6.85
N PRO A 69 20.97 -9.89 -7.66
CA PRO A 69 20.21 -8.67 -8.04
C PRO A 69 18.96 -8.37 -7.19
N ARG A 70 18.69 -9.10 -6.11
CA ARG A 70 17.46 -9.02 -5.32
C ARG A 70 17.20 -7.61 -4.73
N LYS A 71 18.19 -7.05 -4.02
CA LYS A 71 18.07 -5.71 -3.42
C LYS A 71 17.85 -4.60 -4.47
N PRO A 72 18.63 -4.53 -5.55
CA PRO A 72 18.37 -3.58 -6.64
C PRO A 72 16.95 -3.62 -7.20
N LEU A 73 16.40 -4.82 -7.43
CA LEU A 73 15.02 -4.97 -7.91
C LEU A 73 13.99 -4.45 -6.88
N THR A 74 14.20 -4.76 -5.61
CA THR A 74 13.34 -4.26 -4.52
C THR A 74 13.42 -2.74 -4.40
N ASN A 75 14.61 -2.15 -4.48
CA ASN A 75 14.81 -0.71 -4.41
C ASN A 75 14.13 0.01 -5.59
N LEU A 76 14.27 -0.52 -6.79
CA LEU A 76 13.61 0.02 -7.98
C LEU A 76 12.08 -0.01 -7.83
N ALA A 77 11.54 -1.13 -7.35
CA ALA A 77 10.11 -1.28 -7.11
C ALA A 77 9.60 -0.32 -6.01
N THR A 78 10.42 -0.05 -4.98
CA THR A 78 10.11 0.93 -3.93
C THR A 78 10.17 2.35 -4.48
N THR A 79 11.20 2.67 -5.27
CA THR A 79 11.35 3.98 -5.93
C THR A 79 10.17 4.27 -6.87
N ALA A 80 9.64 3.25 -7.53
CA ALA A 80 8.46 3.38 -8.39
C ALA A 80 7.17 3.81 -7.63
N LYS A 81 7.08 3.63 -6.31
CA LYS A 81 5.96 4.11 -5.49
C LYS A 81 6.09 5.60 -5.11
N THR A 82 7.29 6.18 -5.23
CA THR A 82 7.57 7.57 -4.80
C THR A 82 6.55 8.60 -5.29
N PRO A 83 6.09 8.60 -6.55
CA PRO A 83 5.11 9.59 -7.02
C PRO A 83 3.78 9.53 -6.27
N VAL A 84 3.31 8.34 -5.89
CA VAL A 84 2.08 8.16 -5.09
C VAL A 84 2.30 8.66 -3.67
N SER A 85 3.41 8.25 -3.02
CA SER A 85 3.73 8.70 -1.67
C SER A 85 3.92 10.22 -1.60
N LEU A 86 4.57 10.83 -2.61
CA LEU A 86 4.75 12.28 -2.66
C LEU A 86 3.42 13.02 -2.82
N ALA A 87 2.53 12.54 -3.70
CA ALA A 87 1.21 13.13 -3.88
C ALA A 87 0.41 13.12 -2.57
N ASN A 88 0.42 11.99 -1.86
CA ASN A 88 -0.26 11.85 -0.58
C ASN A 88 0.39 12.75 0.51
N ALA A 89 1.71 12.80 0.62
CA ALA A 89 2.41 13.69 1.56
C ALA A 89 2.05 15.18 1.33
N ILE A 90 1.90 15.59 0.06
CA ILE A 90 1.46 16.94 -0.30
C ILE A 90 0.01 17.17 0.15
N LEU A 91 -0.90 16.22 -0.10
CA LEU A 91 -2.31 16.30 0.31
C LEU A 91 -2.47 16.35 1.83
N GLN A 92 -1.55 15.72 2.57
CA GLN A 92 -1.47 15.76 4.03
C GLN A 92 -0.81 17.03 4.56
N LEU A 93 -0.21 17.87 3.70
CA LEU A 93 0.62 19.03 4.08
C LEU A 93 1.80 18.66 5.00
N ASN A 94 2.27 17.42 4.93
CA ASN A 94 3.35 16.87 5.74
C ASN A 94 4.72 17.26 5.15
N ARG A 95 5.26 18.39 5.61
CA ARG A 95 6.51 18.95 5.10
C ARG A 95 7.72 18.04 5.34
N GLU A 96 7.72 17.31 6.44
CA GLU A 96 8.82 16.38 6.77
C GLU A 96 8.81 15.19 5.80
N SER A 97 7.66 14.54 5.62
CA SER A 97 7.48 13.46 4.63
C SER A 97 7.85 13.94 3.22
N ILE A 98 7.39 15.12 2.80
CA ILE A 98 7.72 15.71 1.49
C ILE A 98 9.23 15.85 1.34
N GLY A 99 9.91 16.42 2.32
CA GLY A 99 11.36 16.63 2.30
C GLY A 99 12.13 15.31 2.21
N ASN A 100 11.78 14.33 3.04
CA ASN A 100 12.39 13.01 3.05
C ASN A 100 12.17 12.26 1.74
N ILE A 101 10.94 12.26 1.21
CA ILE A 101 10.61 11.59 -0.05
C ILE A 101 11.38 12.20 -1.21
N ILE A 102 11.38 13.52 -1.36
CA ILE A 102 12.11 14.21 -2.44
C ILE A 102 13.60 14.01 -2.30
N GLY A 103 14.17 14.21 -1.11
CA GLY A 103 15.60 14.06 -0.85
C GLY A 103 16.08 12.64 -1.18
N LYS A 104 15.39 11.64 -0.64
CA LYS A 104 15.72 10.23 -0.89
C LYS A 104 15.60 9.89 -2.36
N PHE A 105 14.53 10.35 -3.03
CA PHE A 105 14.33 10.12 -4.46
C PHE A 105 15.47 10.72 -5.30
N LEU A 106 15.82 11.98 -5.07
CA LEU A 106 16.89 12.65 -5.84
C LEU A 106 18.24 11.97 -5.65
N ILE A 107 18.61 11.62 -4.42
CA ILE A 107 19.88 10.92 -4.14
C ILE A 107 19.90 9.56 -4.83
N ASN A 108 18.83 8.77 -4.69
CA ASN A 108 18.79 7.43 -5.27
C ASN A 108 18.69 7.46 -6.79
N MET A 109 18.03 8.47 -7.39
CA MET A 109 17.99 8.62 -8.85
C MET A 109 19.35 9.03 -9.43
N THR A 110 20.12 9.86 -8.73
CA THR A 110 21.43 10.37 -9.21
C THR A 110 22.57 9.41 -8.86
N PHE A 111 22.77 9.14 -7.58
CA PHE A 111 23.89 8.32 -7.09
C PHE A 111 23.53 6.81 -7.03
N GLY A 112 22.24 6.48 -6.93
CA GLY A 112 21.74 5.12 -6.85
C GLY A 112 21.41 4.48 -8.21
N LEU A 113 21.93 5.02 -9.33
CA LEU A 113 21.71 4.52 -10.70
C LEU A 113 20.22 4.35 -11.04
N GLY A 114 19.44 5.43 -10.88
CA GLY A 114 18.00 5.41 -11.18
C GLY A 114 17.16 4.68 -10.13
N GLY A 115 17.64 4.59 -8.88
CA GLY A 115 16.93 3.96 -7.77
C GLY A 115 17.22 2.46 -7.62
N LEU A 116 18.18 1.90 -8.35
CA LEU A 116 18.63 0.51 -8.13
C LEU A 116 19.34 0.33 -6.78
N PHE A 117 20.06 1.35 -6.31
CA PHE A 117 20.75 1.32 -5.03
C PHE A 117 20.16 2.36 -4.09
N ASP A 118 19.92 1.97 -2.83
CA ASP A 118 19.44 2.86 -1.78
C ASP A 118 20.62 3.58 -1.11
N ILE A 119 21.23 4.50 -1.86
CA ILE A 119 22.37 5.31 -1.37
C ILE A 119 21.94 6.24 -0.26
N ALA A 120 20.75 6.85 -0.37
CA ALA A 120 20.21 7.75 0.64
C ALA A 120 19.96 7.05 1.99
N GLY A 121 19.75 5.74 2.00
CA GLY A 121 19.58 4.94 3.22
C GLY A 121 20.90 4.58 3.91
N THR A 122 22.06 4.88 3.30
CA THR A 122 23.37 4.61 3.91
C THR A 122 23.75 5.67 4.95
N GLN A 123 24.69 5.32 5.83
CA GLN A 123 25.17 6.24 6.88
C GLN A 123 25.83 7.49 6.30
N GLU A 124 26.50 7.36 5.17
CA GLU A 124 27.20 8.45 4.48
C GLU A 124 26.23 9.56 4.02
N PHE A 125 24.99 9.20 3.73
CA PHE A 125 23.91 10.13 3.35
C PHE A 125 22.89 10.40 4.46
N GLY A 126 23.23 10.04 5.72
CA GLY A 126 22.41 10.34 6.89
C GLY A 126 21.27 9.35 7.14
N SER A 127 21.34 8.15 6.60
CA SER A 127 20.36 7.06 6.84
C SER A 127 18.91 7.51 6.63
N MET A 128 18.62 8.18 5.52
CA MET A 128 17.29 8.71 5.23
C MET A 128 16.22 7.62 5.26
N PRO A 129 15.12 7.82 6.00
CA PRO A 129 14.06 6.82 6.09
C PRO A 129 13.34 6.66 4.76
N THR A 130 12.80 5.46 4.52
CA THR A 130 11.83 5.26 3.44
C THR A 130 10.46 5.65 3.98
N VAL A 131 9.91 6.75 3.46
CA VAL A 131 8.58 7.23 3.81
C VAL A 131 7.60 6.78 2.74
N GLU A 132 6.56 6.07 3.15
CA GLU A 132 5.49 5.60 2.27
C GLU A 132 4.17 6.17 2.77
N GLU A 133 3.60 7.08 1.97
CA GLU A 133 2.30 7.66 2.23
C GLU A 133 1.29 7.10 1.23
N ASP A 134 0.04 6.95 1.68
CA ASP A 134 -1.08 6.47 0.90
C ASP A 134 -2.34 7.30 1.13
N PHE A 135 -3.37 7.08 0.32
CA PHE A 135 -4.60 7.86 0.40
C PHE A 135 -5.46 7.52 1.62
N GLY A 136 -5.31 6.30 2.20
CA GLY A 136 -5.93 5.94 3.48
C GLY A 136 -5.40 6.81 4.61
N GLN A 137 -4.07 6.98 4.69
CA GLN A 137 -3.41 7.88 5.64
C GLN A 137 -3.80 9.34 5.39
N THR A 138 -3.93 9.75 4.13
CA THR A 138 -4.39 11.09 3.77
C THR A 138 -5.79 11.36 4.30
N MET A 139 -6.73 10.43 4.12
CA MET A 139 -8.07 10.53 4.68
C MET A 139 -8.06 10.56 6.21
N ALA A 140 -7.17 9.78 6.87
CA ALA A 140 -6.99 9.82 8.32
C ALA A 140 -6.57 11.21 8.80
N THR A 141 -5.60 11.82 8.12
CA THR A 141 -5.15 13.20 8.41
C THR A 141 -6.27 14.22 8.25
N TRP A 142 -7.21 13.98 7.33
CA TRP A 142 -8.40 14.81 7.15
C TRP A 142 -9.51 14.52 8.16
N GLY A 143 -9.30 13.60 9.11
CA GLY A 143 -10.24 13.25 10.17
C GLY A 143 -11.29 12.22 9.79
N VAL A 144 -11.10 11.50 8.67
CA VAL A 144 -12.00 10.40 8.30
C VAL A 144 -11.69 9.19 9.21
N PRO A 145 -12.68 8.66 9.94
CA PRO A 145 -12.48 7.50 10.81
C PRO A 145 -12.18 6.23 10.00
N ASP A 146 -11.52 5.25 10.62
CA ASP A 146 -11.15 3.97 9.99
C ASP A 146 -12.37 3.22 9.43
N GLY A 147 -13.51 3.35 10.10
CA GLY A 147 -14.68 2.52 9.82
C GLY A 147 -14.50 1.07 10.29
N PRO A 148 -15.37 0.16 9.86
CA PRO A 148 -15.29 -1.25 10.23
C PRO A 148 -14.05 -1.93 9.69
N TYR A 149 -13.60 -2.95 10.41
CA TYR A 149 -12.55 -3.85 9.95
C TYR A 149 -13.02 -4.65 8.74
N VAL A 150 -12.16 -4.77 7.74
CA VAL A 150 -12.39 -5.58 6.54
C VAL A 150 -11.13 -6.37 6.18
N MET A 151 -11.32 -7.63 5.84
CA MET A 151 -10.27 -8.47 5.29
C MET A 151 -10.31 -8.40 3.75
N LEU A 152 -9.25 -7.91 3.13
CA LEU A 152 -9.17 -7.83 1.67
C LEU A 152 -8.54 -9.08 1.09
N PRO A 153 -9.09 -9.63 -0.03
CA PRO A 153 -8.43 -10.68 -0.77
C PRO A 153 -7.02 -10.24 -1.20
N ILE A 154 -6.02 -11.04 -0.93
CA ILE A 154 -4.60 -10.84 -1.25
C ILE A 154 -3.93 -9.75 -0.39
N PHE A 155 -4.61 -8.62 -0.12
CA PHE A 155 -4.03 -7.49 0.62
C PHE A 155 -4.03 -7.69 2.14
N GLY A 156 -4.92 -8.57 2.65
CA GLY A 156 -4.96 -8.88 4.08
C GLY A 156 -5.80 -7.90 4.92
N PRO A 157 -5.45 -7.72 6.21
CA PRO A 157 -6.14 -6.84 7.14
C PRO A 157 -6.19 -5.39 6.67
N SER A 158 -7.35 -4.76 6.79
CA SER A 158 -7.56 -3.37 6.39
C SER A 158 -8.75 -2.76 7.15
N SER A 159 -8.92 -1.46 7.03
CA SER A 159 -10.15 -0.75 7.38
C SER A 159 -10.96 -0.42 6.13
N LEU A 160 -12.22 -0.02 6.30
CA LEU A 160 -13.03 0.44 5.16
C LEU A 160 -12.40 1.69 4.52
N ARG A 161 -11.88 2.63 5.33
CA ARG A 161 -11.17 3.81 4.85
C ARG A 161 -9.93 3.45 4.04
N ASP A 162 -9.08 2.58 4.58
CA ASP A 162 -7.81 2.23 3.95
C ASP A 162 -8.03 1.39 2.69
N SER A 163 -9.06 0.53 2.69
CA SER A 163 -9.49 -0.20 1.48
C SER A 163 -9.91 0.74 0.35
N PHE A 164 -10.65 1.82 0.68
CA PHE A 164 -10.98 2.86 -0.28
C PHE A 164 -9.71 3.59 -0.75
N GLY A 165 -8.80 3.90 0.16
CA GLY A 165 -7.50 4.51 -0.12
C GLY A 165 -6.68 3.72 -1.13
N ILE A 166 -6.57 2.40 -0.94
CA ILE A 166 -5.90 1.49 -1.90
C ILE A 166 -6.52 1.62 -3.30
N GLY A 167 -7.86 1.68 -3.39
CA GLY A 167 -8.56 1.87 -4.66
C GLY A 167 -8.23 3.19 -5.34
N VAL A 168 -8.21 4.29 -4.59
CA VAL A 168 -7.85 5.62 -5.09
C VAL A 168 -6.41 5.64 -5.58
N ASP A 169 -5.45 5.16 -4.79
CA ASP A 169 -4.04 5.10 -5.16
C ASP A 169 -3.82 4.27 -6.43
N ALA A 170 -4.53 3.16 -6.58
CA ALA A 170 -4.43 2.32 -7.78
C ALA A 170 -4.91 3.03 -9.06
N ILE A 171 -5.96 3.87 -8.96
CA ILE A 171 -6.52 4.61 -10.09
C ILE A 171 -5.69 5.86 -10.41
N THR A 172 -5.25 6.57 -9.38
CA THR A 172 -4.55 7.86 -9.50
C THR A 172 -3.04 7.73 -9.70
N ASN A 173 -2.49 6.53 -9.60
CA ASN A 173 -1.05 6.27 -9.73
C ASN A 173 -0.49 6.84 -11.04
N PRO A 174 0.39 7.87 -11.01
CA PRO A 174 0.90 8.53 -12.21
C PRO A 174 1.69 7.58 -13.13
N LEU A 175 2.40 6.60 -12.56
CA LEU A 175 3.11 5.59 -13.35
C LEU A 175 2.15 4.69 -14.11
N SER A 176 1.08 4.24 -13.46
CA SER A 176 0.05 3.43 -14.11
C SER A 176 -0.63 4.19 -15.26
N PHE A 177 -0.80 5.50 -15.11
CA PHE A 177 -1.30 6.38 -16.16
C PHE A 177 -0.29 6.49 -17.31
N GLY A 178 0.99 6.77 -16.99
CA GLY A 178 2.07 6.84 -17.98
C GLY A 178 2.23 5.54 -18.78
N TYR A 179 2.17 4.40 -18.11
CA TYR A 179 2.23 3.09 -18.77
C TYR A 179 1.05 2.88 -19.74
N ARG A 180 -0.16 3.26 -19.34
CA ARG A 180 -1.34 3.16 -20.21
C ARG A 180 -1.22 4.04 -21.44
N MET A 181 -0.74 5.27 -21.31
CA MET A 181 -0.55 6.19 -22.43
C MET A 181 0.49 5.69 -23.43
N ASN A 182 1.50 4.97 -22.98
CA ASN A 182 2.57 4.44 -23.83
C ASN A 182 2.34 2.98 -24.28
N GLY A 183 1.13 2.44 -24.07
CA GLY A 183 0.79 1.08 -24.51
C GLY A 183 1.57 -0.03 -23.76
N ILE A 184 2.12 0.27 -22.58
CA ILE A 184 2.87 -0.70 -21.79
C ILE A 184 1.88 -1.68 -21.15
N GLY A 185 2.14 -2.98 -21.33
CA GLY A 185 1.26 -4.07 -20.90
C GLY A 185 1.05 -4.14 -19.38
N LEU A 186 0.06 -4.93 -18.99
CA LEU A 186 -0.30 -5.14 -17.59
C LEU A 186 0.85 -5.75 -16.79
N GLU A 187 1.63 -6.64 -17.41
CA GLU A 187 2.75 -7.35 -16.79
C GLU A 187 3.80 -6.37 -16.23
N ALA A 188 4.19 -5.37 -17.03
CA ALA A 188 5.15 -4.36 -16.60
C ALA A 188 4.56 -3.45 -15.50
N ARG A 189 3.25 -3.20 -15.53
CA ARG A 189 2.56 -2.39 -14.50
C ARG A 189 2.49 -3.10 -13.16
N LEU A 190 2.35 -4.42 -13.16
CA LEU A 190 2.27 -5.25 -11.96
C LEU A 190 3.65 -5.66 -11.43
N SER A 191 4.72 -5.56 -12.22
CA SER A 191 6.05 -6.02 -11.81
C SER A 191 6.54 -5.36 -10.51
N GLY A 192 6.41 -4.04 -10.37
CA GLY A 192 6.80 -3.32 -9.17
C GLY A 192 6.01 -3.76 -7.91
N PRO A 193 4.67 -3.71 -7.92
CA PRO A 193 3.85 -4.23 -6.83
C PRO A 193 4.14 -5.69 -6.46
N VAL A 194 4.34 -6.57 -7.44
CA VAL A 194 4.65 -7.99 -7.21
C VAL A 194 6.01 -8.14 -6.53
N VAL A 195 7.06 -7.50 -7.04
CA VAL A 195 8.39 -7.54 -6.41
C VAL A 195 8.35 -7.03 -4.97
N ARG A 196 7.66 -5.93 -4.72
CA ARG A 196 7.49 -5.40 -3.36
C ARG A 196 6.73 -6.37 -2.46
N GLY A 197 5.62 -6.94 -2.94
CA GLY A 197 4.82 -7.90 -2.18
C GLY A 197 5.64 -9.13 -1.78
N VAL A 198 6.37 -9.72 -2.74
CA VAL A 198 7.26 -10.86 -2.48
C VAL A 198 8.38 -10.51 -1.52
N SER A 199 9.04 -9.36 -1.69
CA SER A 199 10.11 -8.91 -0.79
C SER A 199 9.59 -8.63 0.61
N THR A 200 8.39 -8.06 0.74
CA THR A 200 7.75 -7.84 2.04
C THR A 200 7.40 -9.17 2.70
N ARG A 201 6.81 -10.10 1.96
CA ARG A 201 6.48 -11.43 2.49
C ARG A 201 7.73 -12.20 2.92
N GLU A 202 8.82 -12.09 2.16
CA GLU A 202 10.12 -12.68 2.51
C GLU A 202 10.67 -12.11 3.81
N LYS A 203 10.63 -10.80 3.98
CA LYS A 203 11.09 -10.11 5.20
C LYS A 203 10.38 -10.62 6.47
N TYR A 204 9.09 -10.94 6.34
CA TYR A 204 8.25 -11.36 7.47
C TYR A 204 8.01 -12.87 7.54
N LEU A 205 8.74 -13.71 6.77
CA LEU A 205 8.53 -15.15 6.72
C LEU A 205 8.56 -15.80 8.10
N ASP A 206 9.66 -15.61 8.82
CA ASP A 206 9.90 -16.27 10.10
C ASP A 206 8.99 -15.70 11.19
N TYR A 207 8.77 -14.38 11.19
CA TYR A 207 7.89 -13.70 12.13
C TYR A 207 6.42 -14.17 12.01
N VAL A 208 5.91 -14.26 10.79
CA VAL A 208 4.54 -14.75 10.55
C VAL A 208 4.39 -16.22 10.93
N ASP A 209 5.38 -17.06 10.61
CA ASP A 209 5.37 -18.48 10.97
C ASP A 209 5.40 -18.67 12.49
N GLU A 210 6.20 -17.90 13.22
CA GLU A 210 6.26 -17.91 14.67
C GLU A 210 4.95 -17.47 15.31
N MET A 211 4.41 -16.33 14.86
CA MET A 211 3.12 -15.81 15.36
C MET A 211 1.98 -16.80 15.11
N ARG A 212 1.93 -17.39 13.90
CA ARG A 212 0.90 -18.35 13.53
C ARG A 212 0.98 -19.62 14.39
N SER A 213 2.19 -20.10 14.68
CA SER A 213 2.38 -21.31 15.49
C SER A 213 2.06 -21.09 16.98
N SER A 214 2.20 -19.88 17.47
CA SER A 214 1.96 -19.51 18.88
C SER A 214 0.54 -19.02 19.15
N SER A 215 -0.24 -18.69 18.11
CA SER A 215 -1.59 -18.14 18.27
C SER A 215 -2.65 -19.22 18.48
N LEU A 216 -3.60 -18.97 19.39
CA LEU A 216 -4.78 -19.81 19.60
C LEU A 216 -5.84 -19.60 18.52
N ASP A 217 -6.03 -18.35 18.08
CA ASP A 217 -6.87 -17.97 16.96
C ASP A 217 -6.07 -17.02 16.07
N TRP A 218 -5.59 -17.55 14.95
CA TRP A 218 -4.75 -16.80 14.01
C TRP A 218 -5.47 -15.60 13.39
N TYR A 219 -6.77 -15.72 13.13
CA TYR A 219 -7.56 -14.61 12.64
C TYR A 219 -7.66 -13.47 13.68
N ALA A 220 -7.97 -13.81 14.94
CA ALA A 220 -8.04 -12.82 16.00
C ALA A 220 -6.69 -12.14 16.25
N THR A 221 -5.59 -12.89 16.19
CA THR A 221 -4.22 -12.35 16.29
C THR A 221 -3.95 -11.36 15.19
N MET A 222 -4.21 -11.71 13.93
CA MET A 222 -4.01 -10.82 12.79
C MET A 222 -4.89 -9.56 12.82
N ARG A 223 -6.10 -9.67 13.38
CA ARG A 223 -6.98 -8.51 13.54
C ARG A 223 -6.49 -7.54 14.62
N SER A 224 -5.75 -8.01 15.61
CA SER A 224 -5.25 -7.21 16.73
C SER A 224 -3.94 -6.46 16.43
N LEU A 225 -3.30 -6.73 15.31
CA LEU A 225 -2.08 -6.05 14.85
C LEU A 225 -2.41 -4.74 14.12
#